data_00ca648bf5434a06b19cab799bbcb074
#
_entry.id   00ca648bf5434a06b19cab799bbcb074
#
_cell.length_a   1.000
_cell.length_b   1.000
_cell.length_c   1.000
_cell.angle_alpha   90.00
_cell.angle_beta   90.00
_cell.angle_gamma   90.00
#
_symmetry.space_group_name_H-M   'P 1'
#
loop_
_entity.id
_entity.type
_entity.pdbx_description
1 polymer ?
#
loop_
_entity_poly.entity_id
_entity_poly.type
_entity_poly.pdbx_seq_one_letter_code
_entity_poly.pdbx_strand_id
1 'polypeptide(L)'
;YKGDKKGSWDVEGYCSEQGIDTGLHQICFNLNNRTKNFSGDTGQSNWSPGRIPQGKNNNNHCMCLGAYSLYKAKQKKGLLEETDDELNCSAIPETAFNSEYVKKWNEWNGYELPEQVVEGISSLYSQCYRKGKKKQKKYLKGKFCNLANKKEGRSLKKSKIYKKC
;
A
#
# COMPACT_ATOMS: atom_id res chain seq x y z
N TYR A 1 -7.81 13.55 -4.79
CA TYR A 1 -6.43 13.86 -4.43
C TYR A 1 -5.54 13.61 -5.63
N LYS A 2 -4.94 14.66 -6.21
CA LYS A 2 -4.01 14.54 -7.35
C LYS A 2 -2.68 13.98 -6.85
N GLY A 3 -2.28 12.83 -7.40
CA GLY A 3 -0.92 12.33 -7.32
C GLY A 3 -0.03 12.99 -8.38
N ASP A 4 1.23 12.65 -8.40
CA ASP A 4 2.13 13.03 -9.47
C ASP A 4 1.71 12.26 -10.75
N LYS A 5 1.58 12.97 -11.87
CA LYS A 5 1.20 12.38 -13.17
C LYS A 5 2.18 11.33 -13.69
N LYS A 6 3.39 11.29 -13.15
CA LYS A 6 4.39 10.28 -13.50
C LYS A 6 4.27 9.08 -12.57
N GLY A 7 4.02 7.93 -13.14
CA GLY A 7 3.95 6.67 -12.42
C GLY A 7 2.59 6.34 -11.81
N SER A 8 1.57 7.16 -12.07
CA SER A 8 0.19 6.82 -11.74
C SER A 8 -0.44 5.95 -12.83
N TRP A 9 -1.42 5.19 -12.45
CA TRP A 9 -2.13 4.29 -13.37
C TRP A 9 -3.01 5.04 -14.37
N ASP A 10 -3.66 6.09 -13.93
CA ASP A 10 -4.50 6.92 -14.79
C ASP A 10 -3.80 8.19 -15.28
N VAL A 11 -4.38 8.80 -16.32
CA VAL A 11 -3.85 10.02 -16.93
C VAL A 11 -3.97 11.27 -16.04
N GLU A 12 -4.75 11.18 -14.96
CA GLU A 12 -4.94 12.29 -14.02
C GLU A 12 -3.97 12.25 -12.85
N GLY A 13 -3.24 11.15 -12.69
CA GLY A 13 -2.21 11.02 -11.67
C GLY A 13 -2.66 10.33 -10.38
N TYR A 14 -3.76 9.55 -10.43
CA TYR A 14 -4.26 8.76 -9.30
C TYR A 14 -4.01 7.28 -9.51
N CYS A 15 -3.83 6.54 -8.42
CA CYS A 15 -3.88 5.10 -8.42
C CYS A 15 -5.34 4.63 -8.23
N SER A 16 -6.21 5.08 -9.15
CA SER A 16 -7.63 4.78 -9.10
C SER A 16 -7.94 3.37 -9.62
N GLU A 17 -9.09 2.85 -9.22
CA GLU A 17 -9.60 1.60 -9.76
C GLU A 17 -10.07 1.82 -11.20
N GLN A 18 -9.47 1.07 -12.13
CA GLN A 18 -9.90 1.06 -13.52
C GLN A 18 -10.39 -0.34 -13.89
N GLY A 19 -11.48 -0.42 -14.62
CA GLY A 19 -12.09 -1.70 -15.00
C GLY A 19 -11.19 -2.63 -15.81
N ILE A 20 -10.14 -2.10 -16.42
CA ILE A 20 -9.10 -2.84 -17.15
C ILE A 20 -7.93 -3.27 -16.26
N ASP A 21 -7.83 -2.76 -15.04
CA ASP A 21 -6.75 -3.09 -14.11
C ASP A 21 -7.05 -4.37 -13.33
N THR A 22 -6.69 -5.51 -13.90
CA THR A 22 -6.83 -6.81 -13.25
C THR A 22 -5.96 -6.97 -12.01
N GLY A 23 -4.88 -6.19 -11.92
CA GLY A 23 -3.94 -6.19 -10.79
C GLY A 23 -4.39 -5.33 -9.61
N LEU A 24 -5.40 -4.47 -9.79
CA LEU A 24 -5.90 -3.53 -8.77
C LEU A 24 -4.77 -2.73 -8.11
N HIS A 25 -4.01 -1.98 -8.93
CA HIS A 25 -2.83 -1.23 -8.51
C HIS A 25 -3.21 0.09 -7.83
N GLN A 26 -3.74 0.02 -6.61
CA GLN A 26 -4.29 1.16 -5.89
C GLN A 26 -3.33 1.81 -4.89
N ILE A 27 -2.19 1.20 -4.61
CA ILE A 27 -1.21 1.70 -3.64
C ILE A 27 -0.19 2.59 -4.35
N CYS A 28 -0.27 3.90 -4.13
CA CYS A 28 0.69 4.84 -4.69
C CYS A 28 1.99 4.83 -3.89
N PHE A 29 3.00 4.20 -4.47
CA PHE A 29 4.30 3.94 -3.87
C PHE A 29 5.37 4.84 -4.50
N ASN A 30 6.21 5.43 -3.68
CA ASN A 30 7.28 6.31 -4.09
C ASN A 30 8.58 5.51 -4.31
N LEU A 31 8.99 5.38 -5.55
CA LEU A 31 10.28 4.78 -5.91
C LEU A 31 11.40 5.83 -5.77
N ASN A 32 12.35 5.54 -4.91
CA ASN A 32 13.52 6.37 -4.66
C ASN A 32 14.76 5.47 -4.42
N ASN A 33 15.90 6.06 -4.08
CA ASN A 33 17.13 5.30 -3.88
C ASN A 33 17.04 4.21 -2.79
N ARG A 34 16.18 4.38 -1.78
CA ARG A 34 15.97 3.38 -0.71
C ARG A 34 15.02 2.26 -1.13
N THR A 35 14.10 2.53 -2.04
CA THR A 35 13.05 1.61 -2.47
C THR A 35 13.23 1.10 -3.91
N LYS A 36 14.36 1.42 -4.54
CA LYS A 36 14.64 1.13 -5.97
C LYS A 36 14.53 -0.35 -6.36
N ASN A 37 14.78 -1.26 -5.43
CA ASN A 37 14.74 -2.69 -5.68
C ASN A 37 13.36 -3.33 -5.42
N PHE A 38 12.32 -2.52 -5.18
CA PHE A 38 10.99 -2.98 -4.81
C PHE A 38 10.50 -4.18 -5.65
N SER A 39 10.61 -4.11 -6.97
CA SER A 39 10.11 -5.18 -7.85
C SER A 39 10.87 -6.50 -7.64
N GLY A 40 12.20 -6.46 -7.56
CA GLY A 40 13.02 -7.63 -7.26
C GLY A 40 12.76 -8.18 -5.86
N ASP A 41 12.64 -7.28 -4.87
CA ASP A 41 12.37 -7.64 -3.47
C ASP A 41 11.00 -8.32 -3.29
N THR A 42 10.07 -8.08 -4.20
CA THR A 42 8.72 -8.67 -4.20
C THR A 42 8.53 -9.81 -5.19
N GLY A 43 9.64 -10.35 -5.74
CA GLY A 43 9.61 -11.52 -6.64
C GLY A 43 9.08 -11.23 -8.05
N GLN A 44 9.05 -9.96 -8.45
CA GLN A 44 8.70 -9.54 -9.79
C GLN A 44 9.95 -9.43 -10.67
N SER A 45 9.79 -9.28 -12.00
CA SER A 45 10.90 -8.87 -12.86
C SER A 45 11.49 -7.54 -12.37
N ASN A 46 12.81 -7.39 -12.45
CA ASN A 46 13.51 -6.24 -11.84
C ASN A 46 13.33 -4.94 -12.64
N TRP A 47 12.11 -4.41 -12.67
CA TRP A 47 11.73 -3.21 -13.43
C TRP A 47 11.87 -1.90 -12.61
N SER A 48 11.79 -1.95 -11.29
CA SER A 48 11.72 -0.75 -10.46
C SER A 48 12.97 0.15 -10.50
N PRO A 49 14.22 -0.37 -10.62
CA PRO A 49 15.38 0.51 -10.74
C PRO A 49 15.34 1.41 -11.98
N GLY A 50 14.85 0.89 -13.11
CA GLY A 50 14.75 1.65 -14.36
C GLY A 50 13.62 2.70 -14.35
N ARG A 51 12.76 2.69 -13.36
CA ARG A 51 11.66 3.66 -13.20
C ARG A 51 12.07 4.90 -12.43
N ILE A 52 13.23 4.91 -11.78
CA ILE A 52 13.74 6.09 -11.07
C ILE A 52 14.40 6.99 -12.12
N PRO A 53 13.86 8.19 -12.40
CA PRO A 53 14.48 9.10 -13.36
C PRO A 53 15.86 9.51 -12.88
N GLN A 54 16.83 9.57 -13.79
CA GLN A 54 18.16 10.08 -13.47
C GLN A 54 18.06 11.49 -12.90
N GLY A 55 18.69 11.72 -11.76
CA GLY A 55 18.70 13.00 -11.07
C GLY A 55 17.42 13.36 -10.31
N LYS A 56 16.44 12.47 -10.25
CA LYS A 56 15.23 12.63 -9.42
C LYS A 56 15.10 11.48 -8.45
N ASN A 57 14.86 11.81 -7.17
CA ASN A 57 14.76 10.79 -6.11
C ASN A 57 13.35 10.25 -5.91
N ASN A 58 12.36 10.77 -6.63
CA ASN A 58 10.95 10.43 -6.41
C ASN A 58 10.28 10.06 -7.73
N ASN A 59 9.71 8.87 -7.78
CA ASN A 59 8.84 8.43 -8.84
C ASN A 59 7.67 7.65 -8.24
N ASN A 60 6.49 8.23 -8.28
CA ASN A 60 5.28 7.56 -7.83
C ASN A 60 4.86 6.47 -8.82
N HIS A 61 4.55 5.30 -8.30
CA HIS A 61 4.08 4.17 -9.08
C HIS A 61 2.92 3.48 -8.36
N CYS A 62 1.92 3.07 -9.12
CA CYS A 62 0.77 2.35 -8.56
C CYS A 62 1.11 0.88 -8.40
N MET A 63 1.11 0.41 -7.17
CA MET A 63 1.39 -0.98 -6.81
C MET A 63 0.12 -1.69 -6.37
N CYS A 64 0.07 -3.01 -6.56
CA CYS A 64 -0.96 -3.81 -5.93
C CYS A 64 -0.71 -3.96 -4.42
N LEU A 65 -1.79 -4.12 -3.66
CA LEU A 65 -1.71 -4.33 -2.22
C LEU A 65 -0.90 -5.59 -1.87
N GLY A 66 -0.96 -6.62 -2.71
CA GLY A 66 -0.23 -7.86 -2.48
C GLY A 66 1.29 -7.66 -2.48
N ALA A 67 1.83 -7.02 -3.53
CA ALA A 67 3.26 -6.74 -3.61
C ALA A 67 3.71 -5.80 -2.48
N TYR A 68 2.93 -4.76 -2.20
CA TYR A 68 3.22 -3.84 -1.09
C TYR A 68 3.23 -4.56 0.26
N SER A 69 2.26 -5.44 0.49
CA SER A 69 2.16 -6.21 1.74
C SER A 69 3.33 -7.16 1.92
N LEU A 70 3.75 -7.86 0.86
CA LEU A 70 4.93 -8.72 0.88
C LEU A 70 6.20 -7.92 1.22
N TYR A 71 6.36 -6.73 0.61
CA TYR A 71 7.47 -5.83 0.89
C TYR A 71 7.52 -5.45 2.37
N LYS A 72 6.39 -5.01 2.95
CA LYS A 72 6.30 -4.66 4.37
C LYS A 72 6.53 -5.84 5.30
N ALA A 73 6.03 -7.01 4.95
CA ALA A 73 6.25 -8.24 5.74
C ALA A 73 7.73 -8.64 5.76
N LYS A 74 8.45 -8.53 4.63
CA LYS A 74 9.89 -8.78 4.57
C LYS A 74 10.67 -7.77 5.42
N GLN A 75 10.31 -6.49 5.39
CA GLN A 75 10.91 -5.47 6.26
C GLN A 75 10.71 -5.81 7.73
N LYS A 76 9.50 -6.17 8.13
CA LYS A 76 9.20 -6.55 9.52
C LYS A 76 9.98 -7.78 9.99
N LYS A 77 10.32 -8.68 9.08
CA LYS A 77 11.16 -9.85 9.37
C LYS A 77 12.67 -9.54 9.34
N GLY A 78 13.07 -8.30 9.11
CA GLY A 78 14.48 -7.91 9.00
C GLY A 78 15.17 -8.40 7.72
N LEU A 79 14.40 -8.85 6.71
CA LEU A 79 14.94 -9.29 5.41
C LEU A 79 15.22 -8.13 4.45
N LEU A 80 14.62 -6.98 4.71
CA LEU A 80 14.82 -5.74 3.96
C LEU A 80 14.98 -4.56 4.94
N GLU A 81 15.64 -3.51 4.48
CA GLU A 81 15.74 -2.24 5.22
C GLU A 81 14.35 -1.65 5.44
N GLU A 82 14.06 -1.22 6.67
CA GLU A 82 12.78 -0.58 6.97
C GLU A 82 12.65 0.79 6.31
N THR A 83 11.50 1.01 5.69
CA THR A 83 11.06 2.30 5.17
C THR A 83 9.66 2.58 5.70
N ASP A 84 9.33 3.84 5.95
CA ASP A 84 8.02 4.22 6.52
C ASP A 84 7.47 5.52 5.93
N ASP A 85 8.00 5.94 4.78
CA ASP A 85 7.67 7.20 4.10
C ASP A 85 7.50 7.04 2.57
N GLU A 86 7.34 5.82 2.12
CA GLU A 86 7.27 5.48 0.70
C GLU A 86 5.88 5.68 0.05
N LEU A 87 4.86 6.06 0.83
CA LEU A 87 3.50 6.21 0.29
C LEU A 87 3.14 7.66 -0.04
N ASN A 88 2.60 7.89 -1.23
CA ASN A 88 1.87 9.09 -1.58
C ASN A 88 0.38 8.92 -1.27
N CYS A 89 0.02 9.17 0.00
CA CYS A 89 -1.32 8.91 0.51
C CYS A 89 -2.42 9.74 -0.18
N SER A 90 -2.06 10.87 -0.77
CA SER A 90 -3.03 11.71 -1.47
C SER A 90 -3.46 11.14 -2.82
N ALA A 91 -2.72 10.18 -3.35
CA ALA A 91 -3.00 9.49 -4.59
C ALA A 91 -3.56 8.06 -4.41
N ILE A 92 -3.78 7.63 -3.17
CA ILE A 92 -4.36 6.32 -2.85
C ILE A 92 -5.87 6.46 -2.68
N PRO A 93 -6.69 5.67 -3.42
CA PRO A 93 -8.14 5.74 -3.32
C PRO A 93 -8.66 5.15 -2.00
N GLU A 94 -9.87 5.54 -1.61
CA GLU A 94 -10.54 5.01 -0.41
C GLU A 94 -10.79 3.51 -0.48
N THR A 95 -10.95 2.98 -1.69
CA THR A 95 -11.19 1.57 -1.96
C THR A 95 -10.06 0.66 -1.47
N ALA A 96 -8.85 1.19 -1.27
CA ALA A 96 -7.74 0.46 -0.67
C ALA A 96 -8.06 -0.13 0.73
N PHE A 97 -9.06 0.41 1.43
CA PHE A 97 -9.57 -0.11 2.71
C PHE A 97 -10.90 -0.87 2.59
N ASN A 98 -11.41 -1.10 1.39
CA ASN A 98 -12.65 -1.85 1.23
C ASN A 98 -12.41 -3.35 1.46
N SER A 99 -13.37 -3.99 2.14
CA SER A 99 -13.30 -5.42 2.46
C SER A 99 -13.18 -6.31 1.21
N GLU A 100 -13.85 -5.94 0.13
CA GLU A 100 -13.78 -6.69 -1.15
C GLU A 100 -12.37 -6.65 -1.76
N TYR A 101 -11.72 -5.49 -1.73
CA TYR A 101 -10.34 -5.36 -2.19
C TYR A 101 -9.37 -6.18 -1.34
N VAL A 102 -9.50 -6.08 -0.02
CA VAL A 102 -8.67 -6.85 0.93
C VAL A 102 -8.91 -8.35 0.79
N LYS A 103 -10.18 -8.78 0.60
CA LYS A 103 -10.55 -10.18 0.36
C LYS A 103 -9.83 -10.76 -0.85
N LYS A 104 -9.83 -10.04 -1.97
CA LYS A 104 -9.13 -10.48 -3.19
C LYS A 104 -7.65 -10.78 -2.92
N TRP A 105 -6.97 -9.94 -2.15
CA TRP A 105 -5.56 -10.15 -1.83
C TRP A 105 -5.32 -11.20 -0.76
N ASN A 106 -6.26 -11.39 0.18
CA ASN A 106 -6.24 -12.52 1.10
C ASN A 106 -6.37 -13.86 0.35
N GLU A 107 -7.16 -13.91 -0.71
CA GLU A 107 -7.32 -15.11 -1.53
C GLU A 107 -6.10 -15.33 -2.44
N TRP A 108 -5.54 -14.30 -2.99
CA TRP A 108 -4.39 -14.36 -3.91
C TRP A 108 -3.05 -14.64 -3.24
N ASN A 109 -2.80 -13.97 -2.12
CA ASN A 109 -1.58 -14.14 -1.33
C ASN A 109 -1.83 -14.98 -0.07
N GLY A 110 -3.07 -15.33 0.20
CA GLY A 110 -3.53 -15.79 1.50
C GLY A 110 -3.41 -17.28 1.70
N TYR A 111 -3.12 -18.00 0.67
CA TYR A 111 -2.89 -19.44 0.82
C TYR A 111 -1.74 -19.72 1.78
N GLU A 112 -0.78 -18.82 1.88
CA GLU A 112 0.39 -19.03 2.71
C GLU A 112 0.58 -17.98 3.81
N LEU A 113 0.09 -16.73 3.64
CA LEU A 113 0.44 -15.65 4.55
C LEU A 113 -0.65 -14.55 4.67
N PRO A 114 -1.83 -14.82 5.26
CA PRO A 114 -2.80 -13.77 5.60
C PRO A 114 -2.19 -12.61 6.39
N GLU A 115 -1.14 -12.88 7.16
CA GLU A 115 -0.39 -11.93 7.94
C GLU A 115 0.34 -10.87 7.11
N GLN A 116 0.71 -11.18 5.86
CA GLN A 116 1.34 -10.18 4.97
C GLN A 116 0.38 -9.04 4.64
N VAL A 117 -0.87 -9.33 4.33
CA VAL A 117 -1.87 -8.30 4.03
C VAL A 117 -2.11 -7.41 5.25
N VAL A 118 -2.06 -7.98 6.45
CA VAL A 118 -2.13 -7.21 7.71
C VAL A 118 -0.97 -6.21 7.81
N GLU A 119 0.25 -6.59 7.45
CA GLU A 119 1.40 -5.68 7.48
C GLU A 119 1.25 -4.55 6.46
N GLY A 120 0.81 -4.86 5.24
CA GLY A 120 0.54 -3.85 4.21
C GLY A 120 -0.53 -2.84 4.63
N ILE A 121 -1.69 -3.32 5.10
CA ILE A 121 -2.78 -2.46 5.56
C ILE A 121 -2.38 -1.64 6.80
N SER A 122 -1.66 -2.25 7.74
CA SER A 122 -1.20 -1.56 8.94
C SER A 122 -0.21 -0.45 8.60
N SER A 123 0.71 -0.70 7.68
CA SER A 123 1.66 0.29 7.21
C SER A 123 0.97 1.41 6.42
N LEU A 124 0.05 1.06 5.50
CA LEU A 124 -0.77 2.00 4.76
C LEU A 124 -1.51 2.96 5.71
N TYR A 125 -2.22 2.41 6.69
CA TYR A 125 -2.92 3.21 7.68
C TYR A 125 -1.95 4.11 8.46
N SER A 126 -0.85 3.56 8.98
CA SER A 126 0.09 4.31 9.83
C SER A 126 0.73 5.48 9.10
N GLN A 127 1.21 5.26 7.87
CA GLN A 127 1.84 6.31 7.08
C GLN A 127 0.84 7.41 6.69
N CYS A 128 -0.33 7.03 6.22
CA CYS A 128 -1.34 7.99 5.79
C CYS A 128 -2.00 8.71 6.97
N TYR A 129 -2.16 8.05 8.10
CA TYR A 129 -2.62 8.70 9.33
C TYR A 129 -1.61 9.75 9.82
N ARG A 130 -0.33 9.45 9.83
CA ARG A 130 0.71 10.36 10.26
C ARG A 130 0.74 11.64 9.40
N LYS A 131 0.65 11.47 8.07
CA LYS A 131 0.67 12.56 7.08
C LYS A 131 -0.64 13.35 7.01
N GLY A 132 -1.75 12.80 7.51
CA GLY A 132 -3.08 13.38 7.35
C GLY A 132 -3.37 14.55 8.29
N LYS A 133 -4.24 15.48 7.86
CA LYS A 133 -4.86 16.49 8.70
C LYS A 133 -5.92 15.88 9.63
N LYS A 134 -6.36 16.59 10.67
CA LYS A 134 -7.31 16.10 11.69
C LYS A 134 -8.53 15.38 11.10
N LYS A 135 -9.18 15.97 10.09
CA LYS A 135 -10.36 15.39 9.41
C LYS A 135 -10.00 14.08 8.71
N GLN A 136 -8.87 14.04 8.01
CA GLN A 136 -8.36 12.86 7.32
C GLN A 136 -8.01 11.74 8.31
N LYS A 137 -7.39 12.08 9.43
CA LYS A 137 -7.07 11.12 10.50
C LYS A 137 -8.32 10.45 11.07
N LYS A 138 -9.37 11.22 11.33
CA LYS A 138 -10.67 10.68 11.80
C LYS A 138 -11.27 9.73 10.77
N TYR A 139 -11.25 10.15 9.52
CA TYR A 139 -11.76 9.35 8.39
C TYR A 139 -11.00 8.03 8.23
N LEU A 140 -9.66 8.08 8.15
CA LEU A 140 -8.81 6.89 8.02
C LEU A 140 -8.98 5.93 9.20
N LYS A 141 -9.10 6.45 10.43
CA LYS A 141 -9.40 5.64 11.60
C LYS A 141 -10.72 4.89 11.45
N GLY A 142 -11.77 5.58 11.01
CA GLY A 142 -13.08 4.96 10.76
C GLY A 142 -12.98 3.84 9.71
N LYS A 143 -12.30 4.07 8.59
CA LYS A 143 -12.10 3.07 7.54
C LYS A 143 -11.33 1.84 8.04
N PHE A 144 -10.22 2.06 8.74
CA PHE A 144 -9.42 0.97 9.31
C PHE A 144 -10.22 0.14 10.33
N CYS A 145 -10.91 0.79 11.27
CA CYS A 145 -11.70 0.10 12.29
C CYS A 145 -12.88 -0.65 11.68
N ASN A 146 -13.55 -0.07 10.67
CA ASN A 146 -14.61 -0.76 9.93
C ASN A 146 -14.10 -2.00 9.23
N LEU A 147 -12.95 -1.91 8.54
CA LEU A 147 -12.32 -3.06 7.90
C LEU A 147 -11.95 -4.14 8.92
N ALA A 148 -11.35 -3.77 10.05
CA ALA A 148 -10.97 -4.71 11.10
C ALA A 148 -12.17 -5.47 11.72
N ASN A 149 -13.36 -4.90 11.65
CA ASN A 149 -14.60 -5.53 12.11
C ASN A 149 -15.28 -6.40 11.05
N LYS A 150 -14.83 -6.36 9.81
CA LYS A 150 -15.25 -7.30 8.76
C LYS A 150 -14.49 -8.62 8.85
N LYS A 151 -15.07 -9.67 8.25
CA LYS A 151 -14.43 -11.00 8.20
C LYS A 151 -13.03 -10.94 7.60
N GLU A 152 -12.89 -10.24 6.49
CA GLU A 152 -11.66 -10.09 5.70
C GLU A 152 -10.56 -9.33 6.45
N GLY A 153 -10.93 -8.39 7.31
CA GLY A 153 -9.99 -7.58 8.09
C GLY A 153 -9.77 -8.06 9.52
N ARG A 154 -10.34 -9.20 9.91
CA ARG A 154 -10.31 -9.68 11.32
C ARG A 154 -8.89 -9.78 11.90
N SER A 155 -7.92 -10.16 11.07
CA SER A 155 -6.51 -10.28 11.47
C SER A 155 -5.89 -8.94 11.91
N LEU A 156 -6.44 -7.80 11.44
CA LEU A 156 -6.01 -6.47 11.87
C LEU A 156 -6.21 -6.22 13.35
N LYS A 157 -7.14 -6.93 14.01
CA LYS A 157 -7.36 -6.84 15.45
C LYS A 157 -6.15 -7.23 16.28
N LYS A 158 -5.23 -8.02 15.72
CA LYS A 158 -3.96 -8.39 16.35
C LYS A 158 -2.91 -7.28 16.26
N SER A 159 -3.12 -6.29 15.38
CA SER A 159 -2.15 -5.20 15.21
C SER A 159 -2.19 -4.23 16.41
N LYS A 160 -1.02 -3.67 16.75
CA LYS A 160 -0.93 -2.63 17.80
C LYS A 160 -1.79 -1.39 17.49
N ILE A 161 -2.07 -1.15 16.21
CA ILE A 161 -2.86 -0.01 15.74
C ILE A 161 -4.34 -0.18 16.09
N TYR A 162 -4.86 -1.39 16.10
CA TYR A 162 -6.26 -1.66 16.42
C TYR A 162 -6.67 -1.18 17.83
N LYS A 163 -5.73 -1.16 18.78
CA LYS A 163 -5.98 -0.62 20.12
C LYS A 163 -6.48 0.83 20.13
N LYS A 164 -6.36 1.54 19.01
CA LYS A 164 -6.86 2.92 18.83
C LYS A 164 -8.29 2.97 18.27
N CYS A 165 -8.85 1.84 17.89
CA CYS A 165 -10.27 1.73 17.53
C CYS A 165 -11.17 1.78 18.74
#